data_6c79371389e2e2e190e9017e0846003b
#
_entry.id   6c79371389e2e2e190e9017e0846003b
#
_cell.length_a   1.000
_cell.length_b   1.000
_cell.length_c   1.000
_cell.angle_alpha   90.00
_cell.angle_beta   90.00
_cell.angle_gamma   90.00
#
_symmetry.space_group_name_H-M   'P 1'
#
loop_
_entity.id
_entity.type
_entity.pdbx_description
1 polymer ?
#
loop_
_entity_poly.entity_id
_entity_poly.type
_entity_poly.pdbx_seq_one_letter_code
_entity_poly.pdbx_strand_id
1 'polypeptide(L)'
;MAKAAADKGLKLLGITEHAQGIPGTCDEIYFHNMRIIPRKMYGIDLMFGSEINIIDHDGTLSMEEKIIEKTLDIRIAGIHLPCYEVGTVTQNTNAYVKAIENPMIDIISHPDDSRIPIDYETIVDAAKENHTLLEINNSSLDSLSSRVGAWQNLQIMLQMCEEKKVPVVAGTDAHFSSAVGVFDHVEVLLQEMNFPEELVVNRSVDVLKQEILQHREIRKIGRD
;
A
#
# COMPACT_ATOMS: atom_id res chain seq x y z
N MET A 1 -2.97 -3.89 18.48
CA MET A 1 -3.56 -3.72 17.14
C MET A 1 -4.75 -4.67 16.92
N ALA A 2 -4.60 -6.00 16.83
CA ALA A 2 -5.68 -6.96 16.49
C ALA A 2 -6.95 -6.85 17.36
N LYS A 3 -6.81 -6.69 18.70
CA LYS A 3 -7.97 -6.48 19.55
C LYS A 3 -8.71 -5.16 19.22
N ALA A 4 -7.97 -4.08 18.97
CA ALA A 4 -8.59 -2.81 18.62
C ALA A 4 -9.35 -2.88 17.27
N ALA A 5 -8.79 -3.62 16.30
CA ALA A 5 -9.48 -3.88 15.03
C ALA A 5 -10.79 -4.66 15.26
N ALA A 6 -10.74 -5.74 16.06
CA ALA A 6 -11.92 -6.53 16.38
C ALA A 6 -12.99 -5.70 17.12
N ASP A 7 -12.59 -4.90 18.11
CA ASP A 7 -13.49 -4.03 18.88
C ASP A 7 -14.20 -2.97 18.00
N LYS A 8 -13.56 -2.54 16.89
CA LYS A 8 -14.14 -1.64 15.89
C LYS A 8 -14.93 -2.38 14.78
N GLY A 9 -15.03 -3.70 14.86
CA GLY A 9 -15.83 -4.51 13.93
C GLY A 9 -15.14 -4.87 12.62
N LEU A 10 -13.85 -4.59 12.46
CA LEU A 10 -13.06 -5.04 11.31
C LEU A 10 -13.07 -6.57 11.24
N LYS A 11 -13.02 -7.10 10.03
CA LYS A 11 -13.01 -8.57 9.79
C LYS A 11 -11.62 -9.07 9.42
N LEU A 12 -10.76 -8.20 8.93
CA LEU A 12 -9.37 -8.46 8.60
C LEU A 12 -8.52 -7.25 8.99
N LEU A 13 -7.31 -7.51 9.49
CA LEU A 13 -6.28 -6.49 9.73
C LEU A 13 -4.99 -6.91 9.04
N GLY A 14 -4.44 -6.07 8.16
CA GLY A 14 -3.06 -6.11 7.70
C GLY A 14 -2.15 -5.43 8.72
N ILE A 15 -1.06 -6.07 9.11
CA ILE A 15 0.01 -5.49 9.94
C ILE A 15 1.27 -5.50 9.07
N THR A 16 1.72 -4.31 8.68
CA THR A 16 2.74 -4.11 7.65
C THR A 16 3.81 -3.16 8.14
N GLU A 17 4.71 -3.67 8.97
CA GLU A 17 5.83 -2.89 9.51
C GLU A 17 6.80 -2.47 8.41
N HIS A 18 7.46 -1.31 8.62
CA HIS A 18 8.51 -0.85 7.71
C HIS A 18 9.68 -1.84 7.65
N ALA A 19 10.10 -2.15 6.43
CA ALA A 19 11.36 -2.85 6.18
C ALA A 19 12.57 -1.96 6.50
N GLN A 20 13.74 -2.60 6.53
CA GLN A 20 15.01 -1.90 6.74
C GLN A 20 15.23 -0.76 5.73
N GLY A 21 16.02 0.24 6.11
CA GLY A 21 16.33 1.43 5.31
C GLY A 21 15.97 2.74 6.02
N ILE A 22 14.95 2.72 6.87
CA ILE A 22 14.60 3.84 7.76
C ILE A 22 15.15 3.55 9.16
N PRO A 23 15.81 4.49 9.85
CA PRO A 23 16.33 4.26 11.20
C PRO A 23 15.24 3.83 12.20
N GLY A 24 15.49 2.72 12.90
CA GLY A 24 14.57 2.19 13.91
C GLY A 24 13.51 1.21 13.39
N THR A 25 13.56 0.85 12.10
CA THR A 25 12.65 -0.12 11.51
C THR A 25 13.09 -1.58 11.70
N CYS A 26 12.24 -2.51 11.28
CA CYS A 26 12.45 -3.94 11.48
C CYS A 26 13.52 -4.52 10.56
N ASP A 27 14.36 -5.38 11.11
CA ASP A 27 15.31 -6.19 10.36
C ASP A 27 14.64 -7.49 9.86
N GLU A 28 15.27 -8.18 8.89
CA GLU A 28 14.74 -9.38 8.22
C GLU A 28 14.29 -10.47 9.19
N ILE A 29 15.02 -10.65 10.31
CA ILE A 29 14.66 -11.65 11.34
C ILE A 29 13.25 -11.43 11.90
N TYR A 30 12.78 -10.20 11.97
CA TYR A 30 11.42 -9.87 12.41
C TYR A 30 10.38 -10.51 11.46
N PHE A 31 10.57 -10.37 10.16
CA PHE A 31 9.66 -10.91 9.15
C PHE A 31 9.69 -12.43 9.09
N HIS A 32 10.83 -13.06 9.33
CA HIS A 32 10.94 -14.52 9.49
C HIS A 32 10.09 -15.03 10.65
N ASN A 33 10.02 -14.31 11.75
CA ASN A 33 9.25 -14.68 12.93
C ASN A 33 7.73 -14.52 12.72
N MET A 34 7.28 -13.72 11.77
CA MET A 34 5.84 -13.56 11.48
C MET A 34 5.16 -14.87 11.07
N ARG A 35 5.90 -15.85 10.56
CA ARG A 35 5.33 -17.15 10.11
C ARG A 35 4.69 -17.96 11.22
N ILE A 36 5.13 -17.77 12.47
CA ILE A 36 4.58 -18.50 13.64
C ILE A 36 3.36 -17.81 14.28
N ILE A 37 3.05 -16.58 13.87
CA ILE A 37 1.93 -15.83 14.45
C ILE A 37 0.61 -16.37 13.88
N PRO A 38 -0.42 -16.63 14.72
CA PRO A 38 -1.72 -17.07 14.24
C PRO A 38 -2.36 -16.06 13.25
N ARG A 39 -2.90 -16.57 12.13
CA ARG A 39 -3.60 -15.77 11.12
C ARG A 39 -5.06 -15.49 11.50
N LYS A 40 -5.47 -15.83 12.72
CA LYS A 40 -6.80 -15.53 13.28
C LYS A 40 -6.69 -15.25 14.77
N MET A 41 -7.14 -14.07 15.21
CA MET A 41 -7.18 -13.66 16.60
C MET A 41 -8.39 -12.76 16.85
N TYR A 42 -8.98 -12.85 18.04
CA TYR A 42 -10.15 -12.04 18.44
C TYR A 42 -11.32 -12.11 17.45
N GLY A 43 -11.45 -13.21 16.72
CA GLY A 43 -12.53 -13.42 15.76
C GLY A 43 -12.33 -12.75 14.40
N ILE A 44 -11.20 -12.11 14.16
CA ILE A 44 -10.83 -11.51 12.86
C ILE A 44 -9.66 -12.25 12.21
N ASP A 45 -9.56 -12.12 10.89
CA ASP A 45 -8.40 -12.58 10.14
C ASP A 45 -7.24 -11.59 10.29
N LEU A 46 -6.00 -12.10 10.23
CA LEU A 46 -4.78 -11.31 10.25
C LEU A 46 -3.92 -11.63 9.02
N MET A 47 -3.37 -10.61 8.40
CA MET A 47 -2.32 -10.71 7.38
C MET A 47 -1.08 -9.97 7.88
N PHE A 48 0.07 -10.62 7.81
CA PHE A 48 1.34 -10.01 8.19
C PHE A 48 2.17 -9.72 6.95
N GLY A 49 2.66 -8.51 6.87
CA GLY A 49 3.39 -8.05 5.71
C GLY A 49 4.47 -7.05 6.05
N SER A 50 4.93 -6.38 5.04
CA SER A 50 5.88 -5.28 5.18
C SER A 50 5.52 -4.14 4.25
N GLU A 51 5.76 -2.93 4.72
CA GLU A 51 5.92 -1.76 3.90
C GLU A 51 7.40 -1.64 3.54
N ILE A 52 7.71 -2.06 2.31
CA ILE A 52 9.05 -2.19 1.76
C ILE A 52 9.44 -0.85 1.14
N ASN A 53 10.66 -0.38 1.41
CA ASN A 53 11.12 0.87 0.81
C ASN A 53 11.56 0.66 -0.64
N ILE A 54 11.15 1.56 -1.54
CA ILE A 54 11.78 1.79 -2.83
C ILE A 54 12.96 2.72 -2.56
N ILE A 55 14.19 2.31 -2.88
CA ILE A 55 15.41 2.98 -2.42
C ILE A 55 16.18 3.74 -3.50
N ASP A 56 15.81 3.57 -4.76
CA ASP A 56 16.42 4.28 -5.89
C ASP A 56 15.45 4.48 -7.06
N HIS A 57 15.93 5.18 -8.09
CA HIS A 57 15.14 5.50 -9.28
C HIS A 57 14.90 4.29 -10.22
N ASP A 58 15.59 3.18 -10.00
CA ASP A 58 15.40 1.91 -10.73
C ASP A 58 14.37 1.00 -10.05
N GLY A 59 13.77 1.47 -8.95
CA GLY A 59 12.73 0.73 -8.22
C GLY A 59 13.27 -0.41 -7.35
N THR A 60 14.56 -0.35 -6.98
CA THR A 60 15.17 -1.33 -6.08
C THR A 60 14.46 -1.35 -4.74
N LEU A 61 14.13 -2.55 -4.26
CA LEU A 61 13.47 -2.76 -2.99
C LEU A 61 14.47 -2.97 -1.85
N SER A 62 14.17 -2.46 -0.66
CA SER A 62 15.01 -2.60 0.54
C SER A 62 14.99 -4.01 1.16
N MET A 63 14.23 -4.95 0.63
CA MET A 63 14.10 -6.32 1.10
C MET A 63 14.35 -7.32 -0.04
N GLU A 64 15.04 -8.42 0.24
CA GLU A 64 15.29 -9.47 -0.75
C GLU A 64 13.98 -10.14 -1.19
N GLU A 65 13.80 -10.36 -2.50
CA GLU A 65 12.61 -11.02 -3.08
C GLU A 65 12.28 -12.35 -2.42
N LYS A 66 13.32 -13.14 -2.09
CA LYS A 66 13.15 -14.45 -1.43
C LYS A 66 12.49 -14.35 -0.05
N ILE A 67 12.73 -13.25 0.68
CA ILE A 67 12.10 -12.99 1.97
C ILE A 67 10.66 -12.55 1.75
N ILE A 68 10.45 -11.60 0.83
CA ILE A 68 9.13 -11.11 0.45
C ILE A 68 8.22 -12.30 0.08
N GLU A 69 8.68 -13.18 -0.80
CA GLU A 69 7.90 -14.31 -1.27
C GLU A 69 7.52 -15.30 -0.17
N LYS A 70 8.48 -15.61 0.74
CA LYS A 70 8.33 -16.72 1.68
C LYS A 70 7.72 -16.34 3.02
N THR A 71 7.73 -15.05 3.38
CA THR A 71 7.38 -14.61 4.73
C THR A 71 6.16 -13.71 4.80
N LEU A 72 5.81 -13.02 3.71
CA LEU A 72 4.79 -11.98 3.74
C LEU A 72 3.47 -12.44 3.13
N ASP A 73 2.38 -12.22 3.88
CA ASP A 73 1.01 -12.46 3.42
C ASP A 73 0.52 -11.29 2.53
N ILE A 74 0.98 -10.07 2.81
CA ILE A 74 0.67 -8.84 2.07
C ILE A 74 1.97 -8.03 1.87
N ARG A 75 2.15 -7.44 0.71
CA ARG A 75 3.41 -6.88 0.24
C ARG A 75 3.17 -5.49 -0.29
N ILE A 76 3.61 -4.50 0.46
CA ILE A 76 3.43 -3.08 0.15
C ILE A 76 4.79 -2.49 -0.20
N ALA A 77 4.85 -1.58 -1.17
CA ALA A 77 6.05 -0.82 -1.45
C ALA A 77 5.74 0.67 -1.51
N GLY A 78 6.63 1.49 -0.97
CA GLY A 78 6.50 2.93 -0.97
C GLY A 78 7.84 3.67 -0.95
N ILE A 79 7.81 4.95 -1.29
CA ILE A 79 8.98 5.82 -1.20
C ILE A 79 8.94 6.60 0.12
N HIS A 80 10.06 6.54 0.86
CA HIS A 80 10.22 7.26 2.11
C HIS A 80 11.48 8.14 2.05
N LEU A 81 11.33 9.43 2.33
CA LEU A 81 12.41 10.43 2.25
C LEU A 81 13.69 10.05 3.03
N PRO A 82 13.65 9.36 4.19
CA PRO A 82 14.88 8.99 4.90
C PRO A 82 15.80 8.01 4.14
N CYS A 83 15.27 7.28 3.16
CA CYS A 83 16.03 6.27 2.41
C CYS A 83 15.92 6.39 0.88
N TYR A 84 15.41 7.52 0.40
CA TYR A 84 15.25 7.78 -1.03
C TYR A 84 15.74 9.18 -1.39
N GLU A 85 16.57 9.29 -2.41
CA GLU A 85 16.98 10.58 -2.99
C GLU A 85 15.95 11.03 -4.02
N VAL A 86 15.24 12.13 -3.71
CA VAL A 86 14.20 12.66 -4.60
C VAL A 86 14.81 13.15 -5.91
N GLY A 87 14.33 12.58 -7.01
CA GLY A 87 14.72 12.92 -8.36
C GLY A 87 13.74 13.85 -9.08
N THR A 88 13.87 13.91 -10.40
CA THR A 88 12.90 14.56 -11.29
C THR A 88 11.57 13.76 -11.30
N VAL A 89 10.48 14.39 -11.79
CA VAL A 89 9.21 13.70 -12.03
C VAL A 89 9.41 12.36 -12.74
N THR A 90 10.18 12.35 -13.82
CA THR A 90 10.45 11.14 -14.60
C THR A 90 11.16 10.06 -13.79
N GLN A 91 12.14 10.43 -12.98
CA GLN A 91 12.89 9.48 -12.15
C GLN A 91 12.03 8.89 -11.03
N ASN A 92 11.30 9.75 -10.32
CA ASN A 92 10.40 9.29 -9.25
C ASN A 92 9.27 8.41 -9.81
N THR A 93 8.70 8.80 -10.94
CA THR A 93 7.67 7.99 -11.63
C THR A 93 8.23 6.64 -12.04
N ASN A 94 9.44 6.59 -12.61
CA ASN A 94 10.10 5.33 -12.96
C ASN A 94 10.30 4.42 -11.75
N ALA A 95 10.70 4.95 -10.60
CA ALA A 95 10.86 4.18 -9.36
C ALA A 95 9.55 3.48 -8.95
N TYR A 96 8.43 4.20 -8.97
CA TYR A 96 7.12 3.61 -8.69
C TYR A 96 6.69 2.61 -9.76
N VAL A 97 6.86 2.92 -11.05
CA VAL A 97 6.51 2.01 -12.16
C VAL A 97 7.27 0.70 -12.02
N LYS A 98 8.58 0.74 -11.72
CA LYS A 98 9.37 -0.47 -11.50
C LYS A 98 8.91 -1.30 -10.29
N ALA A 99 8.50 -0.66 -9.22
CA ALA A 99 7.89 -1.35 -8.09
C ALA A 99 6.50 -1.94 -8.44
N ILE A 100 5.69 -1.22 -9.21
CA ILE A 100 4.39 -1.70 -9.73
C ILE A 100 4.59 -2.91 -10.66
N GLU A 101 5.57 -2.87 -11.53
CA GLU A 101 5.93 -3.98 -12.42
C GLU A 101 6.51 -5.20 -11.67
N ASN A 102 6.98 -5.02 -10.44
CA ASN A 102 7.55 -6.11 -9.66
C ASN A 102 6.45 -7.05 -9.13
N PRO A 103 6.45 -8.34 -9.55
CA PRO A 103 5.40 -9.30 -9.16
C PRO A 103 5.41 -9.64 -7.67
N MET A 104 6.40 -9.16 -6.91
CA MET A 104 6.45 -9.32 -5.46
C MET A 104 5.70 -8.22 -4.71
N ILE A 105 5.12 -7.22 -5.38
CA ILE A 105 4.44 -6.09 -4.75
C ILE A 105 2.95 -6.12 -5.09
N ASP A 106 2.10 -6.17 -4.06
CA ASP A 106 0.64 -6.17 -4.19
C ASP A 106 0.06 -4.75 -4.19
N ILE A 107 0.67 -3.84 -3.42
CA ILE A 107 0.16 -2.49 -3.15
C ILE A 107 1.29 -1.46 -3.21
N ILE A 108 1.03 -0.30 -3.78
CA ILE A 108 1.88 0.90 -3.65
C ILE A 108 1.28 1.77 -2.55
N SER A 109 2.07 2.04 -1.50
CA SER A 109 1.65 2.91 -0.40
C SER A 109 1.79 4.38 -0.73
N HIS A 110 0.83 5.16 -0.28
CA HIS A 110 0.78 6.63 -0.23
C HIS A 110 1.57 7.39 -1.33
N PRO A 111 1.30 7.19 -2.63
CA PRO A 111 1.97 7.92 -3.71
C PRO A 111 1.40 9.36 -3.82
N ASP A 112 1.31 10.07 -2.69
CA ASP A 112 0.52 11.29 -2.56
C ASP A 112 1.31 12.50 -2.06
N ASP A 113 2.61 12.35 -1.77
CA ASP A 113 3.45 13.42 -1.23
C ASP A 113 4.05 14.30 -2.35
N SER A 114 3.65 15.57 -2.44
CA SER A 114 4.15 16.52 -3.43
C SER A 114 5.67 16.76 -3.36
N ARG A 115 6.32 16.38 -2.26
CA ARG A 115 7.79 16.42 -2.16
C ARG A 115 8.47 15.37 -3.04
N ILE A 116 7.71 14.37 -3.48
CA ILE A 116 8.14 13.32 -4.41
C ILE A 116 7.25 13.47 -5.67
N PRO A 117 7.53 14.44 -6.54
CA PRO A 117 6.65 14.71 -7.67
C PRO A 117 6.68 13.56 -8.68
N ILE A 118 5.49 13.12 -9.09
CA ILE A 118 5.27 11.99 -10.00
C ILE A 118 4.25 12.33 -11.08
N ASP A 119 4.23 11.53 -12.15
CA ASP A 119 3.18 11.52 -13.17
C ASP A 119 2.11 10.49 -12.82
N TYR A 120 0.96 10.96 -12.34
CA TYR A 120 -0.15 10.12 -11.91
C TYR A 120 -0.76 9.30 -13.05
N GLU A 121 -0.80 9.83 -14.27
CA GLU A 121 -1.34 9.08 -15.41
C GLU A 121 -0.52 7.82 -15.67
N THR A 122 0.81 7.96 -15.71
CA THR A 122 1.75 6.85 -15.88
C THR A 122 1.64 5.83 -14.74
N ILE A 123 1.50 6.28 -13.49
CA ILE A 123 1.37 5.41 -12.32
C ILE A 123 0.05 4.60 -12.38
N VAL A 124 -1.06 5.25 -12.70
CA VAL A 124 -2.37 4.59 -12.77
C VAL A 124 -2.42 3.61 -13.94
N ASP A 125 -1.83 3.95 -15.09
CA ASP A 125 -1.73 3.03 -16.23
C ASP A 125 -0.89 1.80 -15.90
N ALA A 126 0.28 1.99 -15.29
CA ALA A 126 1.11 0.89 -14.83
C ALA A 126 0.37 0.00 -13.80
N ALA A 127 -0.32 0.60 -12.84
CA ALA A 127 -1.11 -0.13 -11.85
C ALA A 127 -2.23 -0.97 -12.51
N LYS A 128 -2.92 -0.42 -13.50
CA LYS A 128 -3.93 -1.13 -14.29
C LYS A 128 -3.36 -2.34 -15.03
N GLU A 129 -2.26 -2.13 -15.76
CA GLU A 129 -1.61 -3.18 -16.56
C GLU A 129 -1.07 -4.31 -15.71
N ASN A 130 -0.62 -3.97 -14.53
CA ASN A 130 0.04 -4.89 -13.61
C ASN A 130 -0.86 -5.42 -12.49
N HIS A 131 -2.13 -4.99 -12.41
CA HIS A 131 -3.06 -5.35 -11.35
C HIS A 131 -2.51 -5.07 -9.93
N THR A 132 -1.71 -4.01 -9.79
CA THR A 132 -1.16 -3.56 -8.51
C THR A 132 -2.09 -2.52 -7.92
N LEU A 133 -2.43 -2.63 -6.63
CA LEU A 133 -3.32 -1.69 -5.95
C LEU A 133 -2.58 -0.39 -5.61
N LEU A 134 -3.30 0.74 -5.71
CA LEU A 134 -2.83 2.04 -5.22
C LEU A 134 -3.52 2.37 -3.91
N GLU A 135 -2.75 2.81 -2.92
CA GLU A 135 -3.28 3.14 -1.60
C GLU A 135 -3.88 4.56 -1.54
N ILE A 136 -5.02 4.67 -0.85
CA ILE A 136 -5.54 5.91 -0.29
C ILE A 136 -5.20 5.90 1.20
N ASN A 137 -4.23 6.68 1.60
CA ASN A 137 -3.70 6.65 2.96
C ASN A 137 -4.40 7.69 3.85
N ASN A 138 -5.10 7.22 4.89
CA ASN A 138 -5.85 8.09 5.79
C ASN A 138 -4.95 9.04 6.59
N SER A 139 -3.75 8.56 6.99
CA SER A 139 -2.79 9.37 7.75
C SER A 139 -2.19 10.50 6.89
N SER A 140 -2.08 10.32 5.57
CA SER A 140 -1.65 11.39 4.66
C SER A 140 -2.58 12.60 4.64
N LEU A 141 -3.87 12.36 4.89
CA LEU A 141 -4.93 13.38 4.84
C LEU A 141 -5.11 14.13 6.16
N ASP A 142 -4.47 13.67 7.25
CA ASP A 142 -4.51 14.35 8.54
C ASP A 142 -3.74 15.69 8.45
N SER A 143 -4.27 16.72 9.09
CA SER A 143 -3.66 18.06 9.15
C SER A 143 -2.28 18.07 9.85
N LEU A 144 -1.98 17.05 10.65
CA LEU A 144 -0.70 16.84 11.31
C LEU A 144 0.27 15.96 10.51
N SER A 145 -0.17 15.50 9.33
CA SER A 145 0.68 14.67 8.45
C SER A 145 1.94 15.43 8.03
N SER A 146 3.03 14.70 7.92
CA SER A 146 4.26 15.23 7.32
C SER A 146 4.20 15.30 5.78
N ARG A 147 3.25 14.61 5.14
CA ARG A 147 3.08 14.59 3.67
C ARG A 147 2.44 15.89 3.19
N VAL A 148 2.93 16.41 2.08
CA VAL A 148 2.52 17.70 1.53
C VAL A 148 1.62 17.50 0.31
N GLY A 149 0.47 18.20 0.28
CA GLY A 149 -0.43 18.20 -0.89
C GLY A 149 -1.18 16.89 -1.12
N ALA A 150 -1.23 15.99 -0.12
CA ALA A 150 -1.82 14.67 -0.25
C ALA A 150 -3.28 14.70 -0.70
N TRP A 151 -4.08 15.65 -0.20
CA TRP A 151 -5.48 15.79 -0.59
C TRP A 151 -5.66 15.99 -2.09
N GLN A 152 -4.96 16.98 -2.66
CA GLN A 152 -5.02 17.30 -4.08
C GLN A 152 -4.46 16.17 -4.95
N ASN A 153 -3.37 15.57 -4.52
CA ASN A 153 -2.72 14.49 -5.23
C ASN A 153 -3.61 13.23 -5.28
N LEU A 154 -4.26 12.89 -4.17
CA LEU A 154 -5.21 11.79 -4.13
C LEU A 154 -6.45 12.06 -4.99
N GLN A 155 -6.96 13.30 -5.04
CA GLN A 155 -8.05 13.66 -5.95
C GLN A 155 -7.67 13.42 -7.41
N ILE A 156 -6.46 13.82 -7.83
CA ILE A 156 -5.95 13.59 -9.19
C ILE A 156 -5.85 12.09 -9.49
N MET A 157 -5.21 11.33 -8.58
CA MET A 157 -5.05 9.88 -8.72
C MET A 157 -6.40 9.15 -8.80
N LEU A 158 -7.33 9.48 -7.90
CA LEU A 158 -8.65 8.84 -7.83
C LEU A 158 -9.51 9.13 -9.05
N GLN A 159 -9.47 10.38 -9.58
CA GLN A 159 -10.16 10.69 -10.81
C GLN A 159 -9.69 9.77 -11.96
N MET A 160 -8.39 9.59 -12.11
CA MET A 160 -7.82 8.69 -13.13
C MET A 160 -8.16 7.23 -12.85
N CYS A 161 -8.14 6.80 -11.59
CA CYS A 161 -8.55 5.46 -11.21
C CYS A 161 -10.02 5.18 -11.55
N GLU A 162 -10.93 6.14 -11.32
CA GLU A 162 -12.33 6.03 -11.72
C GLU A 162 -12.50 5.93 -13.23
N GLU A 163 -11.89 6.85 -13.99
CA GLU A 163 -11.95 6.88 -15.45
C GLU A 163 -11.43 5.58 -16.09
N LYS A 164 -10.33 5.05 -15.55
CA LYS A 164 -9.65 3.87 -16.08
C LYS A 164 -10.12 2.56 -15.43
N LYS A 165 -11.01 2.62 -14.44
CA LYS A 165 -11.51 1.48 -13.65
C LYS A 165 -10.39 0.71 -12.93
N VAL A 166 -9.50 1.44 -12.29
CA VAL A 166 -8.40 0.87 -11.49
C VAL A 166 -8.83 0.75 -10.03
N PRO A 167 -8.78 -0.44 -9.42
CA PRO A 167 -9.14 -0.61 -8.03
C PRO A 167 -8.10 0.00 -7.09
N VAL A 168 -8.58 0.48 -5.94
CA VAL A 168 -7.76 1.11 -4.90
C VAL A 168 -7.99 0.45 -3.54
N VAL A 169 -7.07 0.64 -2.61
CA VAL A 169 -7.18 0.15 -1.24
C VAL A 169 -7.04 1.31 -0.25
N ALA A 170 -7.91 1.40 0.75
CA ALA A 170 -7.78 2.37 1.82
C ALA A 170 -6.89 1.83 2.95
N GLY A 171 -5.87 2.60 3.36
CA GLY A 171 -4.99 2.29 4.48
C GLY A 171 -5.15 3.30 5.62
N THR A 172 -4.96 2.86 6.88
CA THR A 172 -4.96 3.77 8.04
C THR A 172 -3.58 4.27 8.40
N ASP A 173 -2.53 3.55 8.01
CA ASP A 173 -1.13 3.82 8.40
C ASP A 173 -1.01 3.99 9.92
N ALA A 174 -1.68 3.08 10.66
CA ALA A 174 -1.88 3.19 12.09
C ALA A 174 -0.66 2.73 12.88
N HIS A 175 0.11 3.67 13.41
CA HIS A 175 1.25 3.41 14.29
C HIS A 175 0.82 3.10 15.74
N PHE A 176 -0.45 3.29 16.06
CA PHE A 176 -1.00 3.08 17.39
C PHE A 176 -2.39 2.44 17.34
N SER A 177 -2.78 1.70 18.37
CA SER A 177 -4.06 0.96 18.39
C SER A 177 -5.29 1.85 18.28
N SER A 178 -5.24 3.11 18.70
CA SER A 178 -6.35 4.06 18.57
C SER A 178 -6.65 4.43 17.13
N ALA A 179 -5.65 4.46 16.24
CA ALA A 179 -5.79 4.81 14.83
C ALA A 179 -6.21 3.63 13.94
N VAL A 180 -6.15 2.38 14.46
CA VAL A 180 -6.59 1.20 13.69
C VAL A 180 -8.06 1.31 13.32
N GLY A 181 -8.38 1.16 12.03
CA GLY A 181 -9.74 1.22 11.51
C GLY A 181 -10.38 2.61 11.63
N VAL A 182 -9.58 3.67 11.61
CA VAL A 182 -10.05 5.06 11.50
C VAL A 182 -9.84 5.51 10.06
N PHE A 183 -10.91 5.71 9.34
CA PHE A 183 -10.92 6.09 7.92
C PHE A 183 -11.61 7.43 7.67
N ASP A 184 -11.77 8.26 8.70
CA ASP A 184 -12.58 9.48 8.66
C ASP A 184 -12.21 10.42 7.51
N HIS A 185 -10.92 10.60 7.22
CA HIS A 185 -10.45 11.45 6.13
C HIS A 185 -10.66 10.82 4.75
N VAL A 186 -10.39 9.53 4.62
CA VAL A 186 -10.64 8.77 3.38
C VAL A 186 -12.13 8.77 3.05
N GLU A 187 -13.00 8.56 4.05
CA GLU A 187 -14.45 8.57 3.86
C GLU A 187 -14.92 9.93 3.34
N VAL A 188 -14.42 11.03 3.90
CA VAL A 188 -14.74 12.40 3.43
C VAL A 188 -14.27 12.59 1.98
N LEU A 189 -13.02 12.21 1.66
CA LEU A 189 -12.48 12.36 0.31
C LEU A 189 -13.31 11.57 -0.73
N LEU A 190 -13.60 10.30 -0.44
CA LEU A 190 -14.38 9.44 -1.35
C LEU A 190 -15.81 9.95 -1.53
N GLN A 191 -16.45 10.49 -0.47
CA GLN A 191 -17.78 11.10 -0.55
C GLN A 191 -17.77 12.38 -1.37
N GLU A 192 -16.81 13.29 -1.18
CA GLU A 192 -16.69 14.52 -1.95
C GLU A 192 -16.51 14.25 -3.45
N MET A 193 -15.79 13.20 -3.80
CA MET A 193 -15.55 12.80 -5.18
C MET A 193 -16.70 11.96 -5.78
N ASN A 194 -17.65 11.48 -4.98
CA ASN A 194 -18.60 10.42 -5.35
C ASN A 194 -17.88 9.18 -5.96
N PHE A 195 -16.74 8.81 -5.39
CA PHE A 195 -15.92 7.74 -5.91
C PHE A 195 -16.65 6.40 -5.85
N PRO A 196 -16.61 5.56 -6.91
CA PRO A 196 -17.32 4.29 -6.95
C PRO A 196 -16.87 3.31 -5.86
N GLU A 197 -17.79 2.90 -4.99
CA GLU A 197 -17.49 1.99 -3.87
C GLU A 197 -16.94 0.65 -4.36
N GLU A 198 -17.39 0.17 -5.52
CA GLU A 198 -16.91 -1.09 -6.12
C GLU A 198 -15.42 -1.08 -6.46
N LEU A 199 -14.79 0.09 -6.62
CA LEU A 199 -13.36 0.22 -6.85
C LEU A 199 -12.54 0.23 -5.54
N VAL A 200 -13.17 0.34 -4.37
CA VAL A 200 -12.49 0.25 -3.07
C VAL A 200 -12.46 -1.20 -2.62
N VAL A 201 -11.34 -1.89 -2.78
CA VAL A 201 -11.27 -3.36 -2.61
C VAL A 201 -11.45 -3.82 -1.17
N ASN A 202 -11.01 -3.05 -0.19
CA ASN A 202 -11.12 -3.45 1.23
C ASN A 202 -12.48 -3.13 1.88
N ARG A 203 -13.50 -2.80 1.10
CA ARG A 203 -14.90 -2.84 1.53
C ARG A 203 -15.35 -4.25 1.90
N SER A 204 -14.65 -5.28 1.39
CA SER A 204 -14.89 -6.69 1.67
C SER A 204 -13.59 -7.46 1.78
N VAL A 205 -13.51 -8.36 2.78
CA VAL A 205 -12.37 -9.29 2.96
C VAL A 205 -12.17 -10.17 1.73
N ASP A 206 -13.25 -10.66 1.16
CA ASP A 206 -13.19 -11.59 0.02
C ASP A 206 -12.71 -10.85 -1.23
N VAL A 207 -13.18 -9.62 -1.47
CA VAL A 207 -12.72 -8.80 -2.59
C VAL A 207 -11.23 -8.49 -2.48
N LEU A 208 -10.76 -8.01 -1.32
CA LEU A 208 -9.34 -7.72 -1.12
C LEU A 208 -8.46 -8.96 -1.34
N LYS A 209 -8.85 -10.11 -0.74
CA LYS A 209 -8.10 -11.35 -0.91
C LYS A 209 -8.10 -11.83 -2.36
N GLN A 210 -9.21 -11.67 -3.06
CA GLN A 210 -9.33 -12.05 -4.47
C GLN A 210 -8.42 -11.18 -5.34
N GLU A 211 -8.39 -9.86 -5.15
CA GLU A 211 -7.52 -8.96 -5.90
C GLU A 211 -6.04 -9.30 -5.70
N ILE A 212 -5.60 -9.53 -4.45
CA ILE A 212 -4.22 -9.93 -4.15
C ILE A 212 -3.88 -11.29 -4.80
N LEU A 213 -4.79 -12.27 -4.76
CA LEU A 213 -4.56 -13.58 -5.37
C LEU A 213 -4.52 -13.48 -6.90
N GLN A 214 -5.44 -12.74 -7.51
CA GLN A 214 -5.49 -12.52 -8.94
C GLN A 214 -4.21 -11.84 -9.46
N HIS A 215 -3.75 -10.81 -8.76
CA HIS A 215 -2.48 -10.16 -9.05
C HIS A 215 -1.33 -11.17 -9.12
N ARG A 216 -1.22 -12.04 -8.09
CA ARG A 216 -0.14 -13.04 -8.00
C ARG A 216 -0.25 -14.15 -9.04
N GLU A 217 -1.45 -14.56 -9.44
CA GLU A 217 -1.67 -15.59 -10.46
C GLU A 217 -1.34 -15.09 -11.86
N ILE A 218 -1.80 -13.89 -12.23
CA ILE A 218 -1.52 -13.26 -13.53
C ILE A 218 -0.01 -13.12 -13.72
N ARG A 219 0.72 -12.76 -12.67
CA ARG A 219 2.17 -12.58 -12.70
C ARG A 219 2.96 -13.88 -12.79
N LYS A 220 2.41 -15.01 -12.32
CA LYS A 220 3.04 -16.33 -12.50
C LYS A 220 3.00 -16.80 -13.95
N ILE A 221 1.89 -16.55 -14.64
CA ILE A 221 1.71 -16.94 -16.04
C ILE A 221 2.67 -16.18 -16.99
N GLY A 222 3.08 -14.98 -16.64
CA GLY A 222 4.02 -14.18 -17.44
C GLY A 222 5.50 -14.55 -17.27
N ARG A 223 5.83 -15.56 -16.45
CA ARG A 223 7.22 -16.00 -16.16
C ARG A 223 7.62 -17.30 -16.86
N ASP A 224 6.70 -17.98 -17.51
CA ASP A 224 6.93 -19.15 -18.37
C ASP A 224 7.11 -18.73 -19.86
#